data_03e7fb941cd31b01a1b9a752763cce10
#
_entry.id   03e7fb941cd31b01a1b9a752763cce10
#
_cell.length_a   1.000
_cell.length_b   1.000
_cell.length_c   1.000
_cell.angle_alpha   90.00
_cell.angle_beta   90.00
_cell.angle_gamma   90.00
#
_symmetry.space_group_name_H-M   'P 1'
#
loop_
_entity.id
_entity.type
_entity.pdbx_description
1 polymer ?
#
loop_
_entity_poly.entity_id
_entity_poly.type
_entity_poly.pdbx_seq_one_letter_code
_entity_poly.pdbx_strand_id
1 'polypeptide(L)'
;NNSNSLWDLFYGNSNDRTTIGTGSGVIVSSDGYIITNNHVIENATEIEVTTNDNKSYDAELIGTDQNSDIAVLKISSENRFPYIRFADSDQTKIGEWVLAVGNPFNLTSTVTAGIISAKSRDLNDYDSKNQSFIQTDAAVNSGNSGGALVNINGDLIGINTAIQSTNAGFIGYSFAVPSNIARKIYEDILEFGDVQRGLLGVTGQSLNSQNSNELGIDITEGFYINDTDPNMGAHIAGIRKGDIIQQIDNVKINKFADLSGYLNSKRPGDKLNVKIFRNNKSLNIGVQLKRSTYVQFYGMQLKDASESELDELNTENGVKVVINRNGTLF
;
A
#
# COMPACT_ATOMS: atom_id res chain seq x y z
N ASN A 1 -8.09 44.07 4.20
CA ASN A 1 -6.74 43.55 4.37
C ASN A 1 -6.56 42.39 3.42
N ASN A 2 -6.08 42.70 2.21
CA ASN A 2 -5.70 41.68 1.22
C ASN A 2 -4.36 41.09 1.63
N SER A 3 -4.36 39.94 2.22
CA SER A 3 -3.17 39.10 2.28
C SER A 3 -3.13 38.26 0.99
N ASN A 4 -2.47 38.77 -0.04
CA ASN A 4 -2.08 37.92 -1.18
C ASN A 4 -1.17 36.84 -0.62
N SER A 5 -1.67 35.62 -0.56
CA SER A 5 -0.89 34.43 -0.24
C SER A 5 0.12 34.19 -1.37
N LEU A 6 1.29 33.67 -1.04
CA LEU A 6 2.26 33.18 -2.04
C LEU A 6 1.62 32.22 -3.05
N TRP A 7 0.53 31.57 -2.67
CA TRP A 7 -0.30 30.70 -3.50
C TRP A 7 -1.04 31.48 -4.62
N ASP A 8 -1.55 32.68 -4.35
CA ASP A 8 -2.23 33.51 -5.37
C ASP A 8 -1.26 34.03 -6.44
N LEU A 9 0.05 34.10 -6.10
CA LEU A 9 1.07 34.51 -7.05
C LEU A 9 1.46 33.42 -8.05
N PHE A 10 1.30 32.13 -7.65
CA PHE A 10 1.63 30.97 -8.49
C PHE A 10 0.44 30.43 -9.28
N TYR A 11 -0.79 30.65 -8.82
CA TYR A 11 -1.99 30.06 -9.42
C TYR A 11 -2.90 31.04 -10.15
N GLY A 12 -2.48 32.28 -10.34
CA GLY A 12 -3.15 33.29 -11.20
C GLY A 12 -4.66 33.43 -10.95
N ASN A 13 -5.12 34.63 -10.78
CA ASN A 13 -6.54 35.00 -10.63
C ASN A 13 -7.25 34.94 -12.00
N SER A 14 -7.54 33.74 -12.52
CA SER A 14 -8.34 33.54 -13.72
C SER A 14 -9.66 32.83 -13.38
N ASN A 15 -10.75 33.36 -13.91
CA ASN A 15 -12.11 32.84 -13.73
C ASN A 15 -12.40 31.49 -14.39
N ASP A 16 -11.43 30.86 -15.05
CA ASP A 16 -11.42 29.45 -15.42
C ASP A 16 -10.67 28.67 -14.32
N ARG A 17 -11.43 27.95 -13.51
CA ARG A 17 -10.89 27.16 -12.39
C ARG A 17 -10.25 25.86 -12.89
N THR A 18 -9.14 25.94 -13.60
CA THR A 18 -8.26 24.80 -13.79
C THR A 18 -7.46 24.63 -12.50
N THR A 19 -7.74 23.61 -11.72
CA THR A 19 -6.96 23.29 -10.53
C THR A 19 -5.73 22.49 -10.99
N ILE A 20 -4.54 23.08 -10.84
CA ILE A 20 -3.28 22.39 -11.16
C ILE A 20 -2.79 21.70 -9.88
N GLY A 21 -2.75 20.37 -9.88
CA GLY A 21 -2.07 19.56 -8.87
C GLY A 21 -0.60 19.36 -9.27
N THR A 22 0.30 19.29 -8.29
CA THR A 22 1.72 19.00 -8.52
C THR A 22 2.20 17.90 -7.60
N GLY A 23 3.12 17.08 -8.08
CA GLY A 23 3.75 16.01 -7.32
C GLY A 23 5.02 15.53 -8.02
N SER A 24 5.54 14.44 -7.54
CA SER A 24 6.73 13.77 -8.08
C SER A 24 6.38 12.40 -8.63
N GLY A 25 7.27 11.83 -9.44
CA GLY A 25 7.18 10.46 -9.92
C GLY A 25 8.55 9.83 -10.07
N VAL A 26 8.60 8.52 -10.14
CA VAL A 26 9.82 7.72 -10.26
C VAL A 26 9.77 6.90 -11.53
N ILE A 27 10.69 7.12 -12.45
CA ILE A 27 10.83 6.29 -13.66
C ILE A 27 11.42 4.94 -13.24
N VAL A 28 10.69 3.86 -13.48
CA VAL A 28 11.03 2.50 -13.04
C VAL A 28 11.38 1.56 -14.20
N SER A 29 11.26 2.02 -15.44
CA SER A 29 11.62 1.24 -16.63
C SER A 29 12.20 2.10 -17.74
N SER A 30 13.05 1.49 -18.59
CA SER A 30 13.72 2.20 -19.69
C SER A 30 12.78 2.64 -20.81
N ASP A 31 11.60 2.11 -20.89
CA ASP A 31 10.56 2.46 -21.87
C ASP A 31 9.56 3.49 -21.34
N GLY A 32 9.75 4.00 -20.10
CA GLY A 32 9.05 5.17 -19.58
C GLY A 32 7.85 4.89 -18.66
N TYR A 33 7.82 3.76 -17.98
CA TYR A 33 6.85 3.59 -16.87
C TYR A 33 7.31 4.37 -15.65
N ILE A 34 6.33 5.01 -15.01
CA ILE A 34 6.51 5.87 -13.84
C ILE A 34 5.58 5.40 -12.74
N ILE A 35 6.08 5.37 -11.51
CA ILE A 35 5.27 5.20 -10.31
C ILE A 35 5.16 6.55 -9.61
N THR A 36 3.94 6.90 -9.21
CA THR A 36 3.61 8.05 -8.37
C THR A 36 2.54 7.67 -7.34
N ASN A 37 2.07 8.61 -6.53
CA ASN A 37 0.92 8.37 -5.66
C ASN A 37 -0.41 8.57 -6.41
N ASN A 38 -1.43 7.79 -6.02
CA ASN A 38 -2.77 7.94 -6.56
C ASN A 38 -3.36 9.33 -6.27
N HIS A 39 -3.19 9.84 -5.04
CA HIS A 39 -3.71 11.16 -4.67
C HIS A 39 -3.08 12.32 -5.47
N VAL A 40 -1.88 12.14 -6.07
CA VAL A 40 -1.23 13.16 -6.92
C VAL A 40 -1.97 13.35 -8.22
N ILE A 41 -2.55 12.27 -8.76
CA ILE A 41 -3.23 12.28 -10.07
C ILE A 41 -4.76 12.13 -9.96
N GLU A 42 -5.27 12.06 -8.75
CA GLU A 42 -6.70 11.88 -8.52
C GLU A 42 -7.49 13.05 -9.11
N ASN A 43 -8.53 12.74 -9.90
CA ASN A 43 -9.35 13.69 -10.65
C ASN A 43 -8.60 14.51 -11.71
N ALA A 44 -7.37 14.16 -12.08
CA ALA A 44 -6.68 14.82 -13.19
C ALA A 44 -7.34 14.44 -14.52
N THR A 45 -7.58 15.42 -15.36
CA THR A 45 -8.08 15.24 -16.75
C THR A 45 -6.92 15.10 -17.74
N GLU A 46 -5.79 15.70 -17.41
CA GLU A 46 -4.54 15.65 -18.19
C GLU A 46 -3.37 15.52 -17.23
N ILE A 47 -2.37 14.73 -17.59
CA ILE A 47 -1.17 14.50 -16.78
C ILE A 47 0.05 14.80 -17.64
N GLU A 48 0.84 15.78 -17.22
CA GLU A 48 2.13 16.10 -17.83
C GLU A 48 3.28 15.70 -16.89
N VAL A 49 4.31 15.07 -17.43
CA VAL A 49 5.53 14.73 -16.71
C VAL A 49 6.69 15.53 -17.25
N THR A 50 7.34 16.32 -16.41
CA THR A 50 8.57 17.03 -16.72
C THR A 50 9.76 16.28 -16.12
N THR A 51 10.68 15.85 -16.97
CA THR A 51 11.91 15.15 -16.56
C THR A 51 13.00 16.12 -16.10
N ASN A 52 14.04 15.62 -15.42
CA ASN A 52 15.12 16.45 -14.87
C ASN A 52 15.91 17.24 -15.93
N ASP A 53 15.85 16.84 -17.20
CA ASP A 53 16.42 17.57 -18.34
C ASP A 53 15.44 18.60 -18.94
N ASN A 54 14.38 18.98 -18.20
CA ASN A 54 13.34 19.94 -18.57
C ASN A 54 12.56 19.59 -19.84
N LYS A 55 12.41 18.31 -20.14
CA LYS A 55 11.52 17.86 -21.21
C LYS A 55 10.18 17.45 -20.63
N SER A 56 9.11 17.93 -21.26
CA SER A 56 7.75 17.56 -20.92
C SER A 56 7.21 16.47 -21.83
N TYR A 57 6.42 15.58 -21.25
CA TYR A 57 5.76 14.47 -21.91
C TYR A 57 4.33 14.36 -21.43
N ASP A 58 3.41 14.14 -22.34
CA ASP A 58 2.07 13.69 -21.97
C ASP A 58 2.15 12.29 -21.38
N ALA A 59 1.50 12.09 -20.25
CA ALA A 59 1.50 10.82 -19.56
C ALA A 59 0.13 10.14 -19.62
N GLU A 60 0.14 8.87 -19.98
CA GLU A 60 -1.03 8.01 -19.94
C GLU A 60 -1.15 7.35 -18.57
N LEU A 61 -2.35 7.36 -17.99
CA LEU A 61 -2.66 6.60 -16.78
C LEU A 61 -2.89 5.13 -17.15
N ILE A 62 -2.01 4.24 -16.68
CA ILE A 62 -2.11 2.79 -16.93
C ILE A 62 -3.00 2.12 -15.89
N GLY A 63 -2.92 2.54 -14.63
CA GLY A 63 -3.78 2.05 -13.57
C GLY A 63 -3.41 2.59 -12.21
N THR A 64 -4.29 2.35 -11.23
CA THR A 64 -4.12 2.85 -9.86
C THR A 64 -4.47 1.80 -8.82
N ASP A 65 -3.90 1.93 -7.63
CA ASP A 65 -4.37 1.30 -6.40
C ASP A 65 -4.59 2.35 -5.31
N GLN A 66 -5.85 2.71 -5.10
CA GLN A 66 -6.24 3.69 -4.08
C GLN A 66 -5.93 3.22 -2.65
N ASN A 67 -5.94 1.90 -2.39
CA ASN A 67 -5.68 1.38 -1.06
C ASN A 67 -4.23 1.57 -0.63
N SER A 68 -3.29 1.39 -1.56
CA SER A 68 -1.86 1.59 -1.32
C SER A 68 -1.37 2.95 -1.77
N ASP A 69 -2.25 3.82 -2.27
CA ASP A 69 -1.93 5.15 -2.78
C ASP A 69 -0.85 5.13 -3.88
N ILE A 70 -0.96 4.20 -4.84
CA ILE A 70 -0.03 4.05 -5.97
C ILE A 70 -0.76 4.27 -7.29
N ALA A 71 -0.11 4.96 -8.21
CA ALA A 71 -0.51 5.09 -9.62
C ALA A 71 0.66 4.75 -10.54
N VAL A 72 0.35 4.14 -11.68
CA VAL A 72 1.31 3.80 -12.75
C VAL A 72 0.97 4.63 -13.97
N LEU A 73 1.95 5.40 -14.43
CA LEU A 73 1.86 6.23 -15.61
C LEU A 73 2.81 5.73 -16.69
N LYS A 74 2.57 6.12 -17.93
CA LYS A 74 3.44 5.82 -19.08
C LYS A 74 3.71 7.10 -19.85
N ILE A 75 4.99 7.38 -20.08
CA ILE A 75 5.46 8.40 -21.04
C ILE A 75 6.15 7.70 -22.19
N SER A 76 6.17 8.34 -23.37
CA SER A 76 6.76 7.79 -24.58
C SER A 76 7.84 8.72 -25.13
N SER A 77 8.95 8.13 -25.59
CA SER A 77 10.06 8.83 -26.26
C SER A 77 10.75 7.88 -27.22
N GLU A 78 11.40 8.42 -28.25
CA GLU A 78 12.29 7.67 -29.14
C GLU A 78 13.53 7.15 -28.41
N ASN A 79 13.97 7.85 -27.34
CA ASN A 79 15.12 7.48 -26.54
C ASN A 79 14.69 6.71 -25.30
N ARG A 80 15.54 5.83 -24.82
CA ARG A 80 15.35 5.13 -23.56
C ARG A 80 15.53 6.09 -22.38
N PHE A 81 14.69 5.92 -21.35
CA PHE A 81 14.79 6.67 -20.11
C PHE A 81 15.78 6.03 -19.13
N PRO A 82 16.56 6.82 -18.39
CA PRO A 82 17.23 6.33 -17.19
C PRO A 82 16.15 5.96 -16.15
N TYR A 83 16.36 4.85 -15.48
CA TYR A 83 15.38 4.34 -14.49
C TYR A 83 16.09 3.84 -13.24
N ILE A 84 15.35 3.80 -12.13
CA ILE A 84 15.83 3.32 -10.83
C ILE A 84 15.58 1.83 -10.67
N ARG A 85 16.45 1.15 -9.90
CA ARG A 85 16.26 -0.26 -9.53
C ARG A 85 15.50 -0.35 -8.21
N PHE A 86 14.62 -1.35 -8.10
CA PHE A 86 13.96 -1.69 -6.84
C PHE A 86 14.92 -2.46 -5.93
N ALA A 87 15.05 -2.02 -4.69
CA ALA A 87 15.59 -2.81 -3.59
C ALA A 87 14.48 -3.60 -2.90
N ASP A 88 14.86 -4.57 -2.08
CA ASP A 88 13.93 -5.32 -1.24
C ASP A 88 13.65 -4.54 0.07
N SER A 89 12.48 -3.89 0.14
CA SER A 89 12.09 -3.10 1.32
C SER A 89 11.90 -3.94 2.59
N ASP A 90 11.69 -5.26 2.48
CA ASP A 90 11.55 -6.12 3.66
C ASP A 90 12.90 -6.33 4.37
N GLN A 91 14.02 -6.25 3.63
CA GLN A 91 15.38 -6.37 4.16
C GLN A 91 15.90 -5.10 4.82
N THR A 92 15.26 -3.94 4.60
CA THR A 92 15.67 -2.67 5.21
C THR A 92 15.52 -2.70 6.73
N LYS A 93 16.41 -2.01 7.44
CA LYS A 93 16.44 -2.01 8.91
C LYS A 93 16.22 -0.59 9.45
N ILE A 94 15.62 -0.51 10.62
CA ILE A 94 15.53 0.74 11.39
C ILE A 94 16.95 1.24 11.68
N GLY A 95 17.16 2.55 11.46
CA GLY A 95 18.46 3.20 11.58
C GLY A 95 19.28 3.26 10.28
N GLU A 96 18.88 2.58 9.20
CA GLU A 96 19.54 2.71 7.90
C GLU A 96 19.33 4.09 7.29
N TRP A 97 20.39 4.67 6.73
CA TRP A 97 20.35 5.94 6.03
C TRP A 97 19.52 5.86 4.75
N VAL A 98 18.72 6.89 4.53
CA VAL A 98 17.86 7.04 3.36
C VAL A 98 17.89 8.47 2.84
N LEU A 99 17.60 8.62 1.54
CA LEU A 99 17.38 9.90 0.90
C LEU A 99 15.96 9.93 0.33
N ALA A 100 15.21 10.97 0.68
CA ALA A 100 13.94 11.27 0.04
C ALA A 100 14.19 12.27 -1.10
N VAL A 101 13.77 11.89 -2.30
CA VAL A 101 13.97 12.64 -3.54
C VAL A 101 12.62 13.00 -4.11
N GLY A 102 12.45 14.24 -4.51
CA GLY A 102 11.25 14.73 -5.18
C GLY A 102 11.53 16.01 -5.96
N ASN A 103 10.55 16.50 -6.67
CA ASN A 103 10.63 17.75 -7.43
C ASN A 103 9.51 18.72 -7.04
N PRO A 104 9.54 19.24 -5.80
CA PRO A 104 8.52 20.16 -5.35
C PRO A 104 8.56 21.46 -6.18
N PHE A 105 7.41 21.96 -6.59
CA PHE A 105 7.24 23.27 -7.25
C PHE A 105 7.95 23.43 -8.60
N ASN A 106 8.25 22.32 -9.30
CA ASN A 106 8.97 22.37 -10.59
C ASN A 106 10.33 23.13 -10.51
N LEU A 107 10.89 23.18 -9.29
CA LEU A 107 12.21 23.73 -9.01
C LEU A 107 13.17 22.56 -9.03
N THR A 108 14.14 22.36 -9.65
CA THR A 108 15.15 21.27 -9.58
C THR A 108 14.96 20.24 -8.46
N SER A 109 15.29 18.98 -8.71
CA SER A 109 15.15 17.88 -7.75
C SER A 109 15.66 18.25 -6.35
N THR A 110 14.79 18.09 -5.36
CA THR A 110 15.12 18.32 -3.96
C THR A 110 15.46 16.97 -3.31
N VAL A 111 16.53 16.94 -2.55
CA VAL A 111 16.97 15.75 -1.80
C VAL A 111 17.05 16.10 -0.32
N THR A 112 16.42 15.28 0.50
CA THR A 112 16.55 15.33 1.96
C THR A 112 17.09 14.00 2.47
N ALA A 113 17.84 14.04 3.58
CA ALA A 113 18.45 12.86 4.17
C ALA A 113 17.86 12.58 5.56
N GLY A 114 17.78 11.31 5.91
CA GLY A 114 17.33 10.83 7.20
C GLY A 114 17.62 9.33 7.35
N ILE A 115 16.91 8.71 8.29
CA ILE A 115 17.01 7.27 8.55
C ILE A 115 15.62 6.62 8.45
N ILE A 116 15.57 5.31 8.35
CA ILE A 116 14.36 4.54 8.60
C ILE A 116 14.07 4.60 10.10
N SER A 117 13.01 5.32 10.47
CA SER A 117 12.60 5.52 11.87
C SER A 117 11.72 4.38 12.38
N ALA A 118 10.89 3.81 11.50
CA ALA A 118 10.04 2.65 11.80
C ALA A 118 9.60 1.95 10.50
N LYS A 119 9.06 0.75 10.64
CA LYS A 119 8.43 -0.03 9.57
C LYS A 119 7.02 -0.41 9.96
N SER A 120 6.20 -0.78 8.97
CA SER A 120 4.82 -1.25 9.17
C SER A 120 3.99 -0.26 10.00
N ARG A 121 4.04 1.02 9.61
CA ARG A 121 3.17 2.04 10.22
C ARG A 121 1.83 2.05 9.51
N ASP A 122 0.79 1.76 10.27
CA ASP A 122 -0.58 2.09 9.94
C ASP A 122 -0.88 3.47 10.52
N LEU A 123 -1.49 4.33 9.73
CA LEU A 123 -1.71 5.72 10.11
C LEU A 123 -3.14 5.99 10.52
N ASN A 124 -4.00 5.02 10.29
CA ASN A 124 -5.41 5.15 10.58
C ASN A 124 -6.02 3.79 10.99
N ASP A 125 -5.93 3.47 12.25
CA ASP A 125 -6.48 2.24 12.84
C ASP A 125 -8.01 2.09 12.63
N TYR A 126 -8.68 3.13 12.12
CA TYR A 126 -10.15 3.18 11.95
C TYR A 126 -10.62 3.09 10.50
N ASP A 127 -9.72 3.16 9.52
CA ASP A 127 -10.10 2.95 8.12
C ASP A 127 -9.91 1.48 7.70
N SER A 128 -10.55 1.08 6.61
CA SER A 128 -10.42 -0.26 6.05
C SER A 128 -9.19 -0.44 5.16
N LYS A 129 -8.32 0.58 5.08
CA LYS A 129 -7.11 0.54 4.27
C LYS A 129 -6.00 -0.10 5.09
N ASN A 130 -5.70 -1.35 4.82
CA ASN A 130 -4.62 -2.11 5.45
C ASN A 130 -3.24 -1.58 5.03
N GLN A 131 -2.88 -0.39 5.49
CA GLN A 131 -1.66 0.31 5.10
C GLN A 131 -0.47 -0.14 5.95
N SER A 132 0.71 -0.13 5.33
CA SER A 132 1.97 -0.48 6.00
C SER A 132 3.08 0.36 5.42
N PHE A 133 3.37 1.51 6.05
CA PHE A 133 4.36 2.46 5.56
C PHE A 133 5.74 2.27 6.22
N ILE A 134 6.79 2.64 5.47
CA ILE A 134 8.09 2.97 6.04
C ILE A 134 8.00 4.38 6.60
N GLN A 135 8.39 4.57 7.85
CA GLN A 135 8.54 5.89 8.47
C GLN A 135 10.00 6.33 8.39
N THR A 136 10.23 7.58 8.05
CA THR A 136 11.56 8.21 8.02
C THR A 136 11.49 9.62 8.63
N ASP A 137 12.62 10.14 9.10
CA ASP A 137 12.80 11.53 9.48
C ASP A 137 13.43 12.38 8.36
N ALA A 138 13.70 11.80 7.19
CA ALA A 138 13.97 12.57 5.98
C ALA A 138 12.75 13.45 5.64
N ALA A 139 12.95 14.76 5.52
CA ALA A 139 11.85 15.70 5.34
C ALA A 139 11.13 15.49 4.00
N VAL A 140 9.84 15.14 4.06
CA VAL A 140 8.93 15.08 2.90
C VAL A 140 7.85 16.15 3.11
N ASN A 141 7.68 17.01 2.11
CA ASN A 141 6.67 18.06 2.06
C ASN A 141 5.81 17.92 0.81
N SER A 142 4.78 18.75 0.69
CA SER A 142 3.97 18.85 -0.54
C SER A 142 4.87 19.02 -1.77
N GLY A 143 4.65 18.20 -2.80
CA GLY A 143 5.47 18.12 -4.00
C GLY A 143 6.50 16.98 -4.03
N ASN A 144 6.94 16.44 -2.87
CA ASN A 144 7.74 15.21 -2.81
C ASN A 144 6.90 13.93 -2.90
N SER A 145 5.56 14.02 -2.72
CA SER A 145 4.65 12.88 -2.89
C SER A 145 4.80 12.25 -4.26
N GLY A 146 4.91 10.93 -4.31
CA GLY A 146 5.18 10.15 -5.52
C GLY A 146 6.66 10.04 -5.87
N GLY A 147 7.55 10.80 -5.21
CA GLY A 147 9.00 10.73 -5.38
C GLY A 147 9.64 9.52 -4.71
N ALA A 148 10.94 9.35 -4.92
CA ALA A 148 11.68 8.18 -4.44
C ALA A 148 12.14 8.33 -2.99
N LEU A 149 12.01 7.26 -2.20
CA LEU A 149 12.83 7.01 -1.02
C LEU A 149 13.89 5.98 -1.42
N VAL A 150 15.16 6.34 -1.32
CA VAL A 150 16.27 5.50 -1.77
C VAL A 150 17.23 5.18 -0.63
N ASN A 151 17.91 4.03 -0.74
CA ASN A 151 19.01 3.68 0.14
C ASN A 151 20.32 4.40 -0.29
N ILE A 152 21.41 4.20 0.45
CA ILE A 152 22.73 4.79 0.17
C ILE A 152 23.35 4.32 -1.16
N ASN A 153 22.84 3.25 -1.76
CA ASN A 153 23.28 2.75 -3.07
C ASN A 153 22.47 3.38 -4.22
N GLY A 154 21.47 4.21 -3.92
CA GLY A 154 20.57 4.79 -4.91
C GLY A 154 19.45 3.84 -5.37
N ASP A 155 19.25 2.70 -4.71
CA ASP A 155 18.15 1.78 -5.05
C ASP A 155 16.86 2.20 -4.34
N LEU A 156 15.72 2.02 -5.01
CA LEU A 156 14.39 2.40 -4.51
C LEU A 156 13.93 1.48 -3.39
N ILE A 157 13.67 2.03 -2.20
CA ILE A 157 13.12 1.31 -1.05
C ILE A 157 11.68 1.71 -0.74
N GLY A 158 11.18 2.82 -1.32
CA GLY A 158 9.80 3.24 -1.16
C GLY A 158 9.42 4.41 -2.05
N ILE A 159 8.13 4.68 -2.12
CA ILE A 159 7.54 5.85 -2.77
C ILE A 159 7.07 6.81 -1.67
N ASN A 160 7.63 8.02 -1.63
CA ASN A 160 7.27 9.03 -0.64
C ASN A 160 5.78 9.35 -0.74
N THR A 161 5.09 9.39 0.39
CA THR A 161 3.71 9.86 0.46
C THR A 161 3.62 10.95 1.53
N ALA A 162 3.13 12.13 1.13
CA ALA A 162 2.85 13.20 2.08
C ALA A 162 1.50 12.90 2.72
N ILE A 163 1.50 12.56 3.99
CA ILE A 163 0.27 12.42 4.74
C ILE A 163 -0.29 13.81 5.01
N GLN A 164 -1.61 13.93 4.93
CA GLN A 164 -2.31 15.13 5.36
C GLN A 164 -2.05 15.38 6.85
N SER A 165 -0.96 16.07 7.13
CA SER A 165 -0.74 16.68 8.44
C SER A 165 -1.69 17.86 8.54
N THR A 166 -2.42 17.99 9.63
CA THR A 166 -3.31 19.13 9.93
C THR A 166 -2.58 20.47 9.87
N ASN A 167 -1.25 20.49 9.77
CA ASN A 167 -0.39 21.68 9.76
C ASN A 167 0.45 21.85 8.49
N ALA A 168 0.13 21.18 7.39
CA ALA A 168 0.73 21.37 6.05
C ALA A 168 2.28 21.39 5.96
N GLY A 169 3.01 20.81 6.92
CA GLY A 169 4.48 20.82 6.94
C GLY A 169 5.08 19.60 7.66
N PHE A 170 6.38 19.38 7.42
CA PHE A 170 7.16 18.36 8.10
C PHE A 170 7.23 18.60 9.61
N ILE A 171 6.80 17.63 10.40
CA ILE A 171 6.78 17.66 11.87
C ILE A 171 7.71 16.59 12.50
N GLY A 172 8.72 16.11 11.75
CA GLY A 172 9.62 15.04 12.19
C GLY A 172 9.22 13.63 11.74
N TYR A 173 8.14 13.50 10.99
CA TYR A 173 7.66 12.21 10.46
C TYR A 173 7.33 12.34 8.98
N SER A 174 7.88 11.44 8.21
CA SER A 174 7.54 11.23 6.79
C SER A 174 7.28 9.75 6.56
N PHE A 175 6.55 9.45 5.50
CA PHE A 175 6.14 8.09 5.21
C PHE A 175 6.36 7.76 3.75
N ALA A 176 6.60 6.48 3.47
CA ALA A 176 6.74 5.97 2.11
C ALA A 176 6.06 4.61 1.97
N VAL A 177 5.41 4.39 0.84
CA VAL A 177 4.91 3.06 0.45
C VAL A 177 6.12 2.18 0.15
N PRO A 178 6.27 0.98 0.79
CA PRO A 178 7.40 0.09 0.57
C PRO A 178 7.58 -0.31 -0.90
N SER A 179 8.81 -0.40 -1.35
CA SER A 179 9.14 -0.72 -2.75
C SER A 179 8.61 -2.07 -3.20
N ASN A 180 8.57 -3.09 -2.33
CA ASN A 180 8.01 -4.40 -2.67
C ASN A 180 6.51 -4.30 -3.01
N ILE A 181 5.76 -3.47 -2.28
CA ILE A 181 4.33 -3.21 -2.55
C ILE A 181 4.19 -2.43 -3.87
N ALA A 182 4.94 -1.33 -4.03
CA ALA A 182 4.88 -0.51 -5.23
C ALA A 182 5.26 -1.29 -6.49
N ARG A 183 6.30 -2.11 -6.42
CA ARG A 183 6.75 -2.99 -7.50
C ARG A 183 5.69 -4.01 -7.88
N LYS A 184 5.12 -4.69 -6.88
CA LYS A 184 4.06 -5.69 -7.10
C LYS A 184 2.83 -5.07 -7.76
N ILE A 185 2.40 -3.87 -7.31
CA ILE A 185 1.28 -3.14 -7.91
C ILE A 185 1.58 -2.78 -9.37
N TYR A 186 2.77 -2.24 -9.64
CA TYR A 186 3.23 -1.94 -10.99
C TYR A 186 3.20 -3.17 -11.90
N GLU A 187 3.79 -4.28 -11.46
CA GLU A 187 3.84 -5.53 -12.24
C GLU A 187 2.43 -6.10 -12.45
N ASP A 188 1.54 -6.07 -11.45
CA ASP A 188 0.17 -6.57 -11.56
C ASP A 188 -0.67 -5.75 -12.54
N ILE A 189 -0.57 -4.42 -12.47
CA ILE A 189 -1.31 -3.54 -13.40
C ILE A 189 -0.88 -3.80 -14.84
N LEU A 190 0.41 -4.03 -15.09
CA LEU A 190 0.90 -4.34 -16.43
C LEU A 190 0.46 -5.71 -16.94
N GLU A 191 0.45 -6.71 -16.06
CA GLU A 191 0.17 -8.11 -16.44
C GLU A 191 -1.33 -8.41 -16.50
N PHE A 192 -2.10 -7.87 -15.55
CA PHE A 192 -3.51 -8.23 -15.35
C PHE A 192 -4.48 -7.07 -15.54
N GLY A 193 -4.00 -5.84 -15.67
CA GLY A 193 -4.83 -4.64 -15.70
C GLY A 193 -5.39 -4.23 -14.34
N ASP A 194 -5.18 -5.02 -13.29
CA ASP A 194 -5.66 -4.77 -11.93
C ASP A 194 -4.79 -5.46 -10.89
N VAL A 195 -4.80 -4.94 -9.66
CA VAL A 195 -3.98 -5.45 -8.56
C VAL A 195 -4.51 -6.78 -8.02
N GLN A 196 -3.65 -7.79 -8.03
CA GLN A 196 -3.96 -9.13 -7.55
C GLN A 196 -3.68 -9.23 -6.04
N ARG A 197 -4.67 -9.50 -5.19
CA ARG A 197 -4.51 -9.61 -3.74
C ARG A 197 -4.59 -11.05 -3.26
N GLY A 198 -3.47 -11.53 -2.73
CA GLY A 198 -3.39 -12.84 -2.06
C GLY A 198 -3.83 -12.73 -0.61
N LEU A 199 -4.82 -13.52 -0.21
CA LEU A 199 -5.38 -13.53 1.13
C LEU A 199 -5.09 -14.84 1.88
N LEU A 200 -4.80 -14.72 3.17
CA LEU A 200 -4.75 -15.87 4.10
C LEU A 200 -6.15 -16.36 4.46
N GLY A 201 -7.13 -15.46 4.58
CA GLY A 201 -8.48 -15.77 5.03
C GLY A 201 -8.57 -15.93 6.54
N VAL A 202 -8.02 -14.98 7.29
CA VAL A 202 -8.07 -14.94 8.75
C VAL A 202 -8.68 -13.63 9.23
N THR A 203 -9.38 -13.68 10.35
CA THR A 203 -9.78 -12.50 11.13
C THR A 203 -9.15 -12.59 12.50
N GLY A 204 -8.81 -11.44 13.09
CA GLY A 204 -8.12 -11.44 14.37
C GLY A 204 -7.76 -10.06 14.86
N GLN A 205 -6.82 -10.01 15.80
CA GLN A 205 -6.37 -8.77 16.42
C GLN A 205 -4.88 -8.82 16.75
N SER A 206 -4.22 -7.65 16.73
CA SER A 206 -2.86 -7.52 17.24
C SER A 206 -2.85 -7.75 18.74
N LEU A 207 -1.87 -8.48 19.24
CA LEU A 207 -1.69 -8.65 20.67
C LEU A 207 -1.06 -7.42 21.30
N ASN A 208 -1.46 -7.15 22.53
CA ASN A 208 -0.87 -6.17 23.45
C ASN A 208 -1.07 -6.67 24.89
N SER A 209 -0.51 -5.97 25.87
CA SER A 209 -0.59 -6.40 27.27
C SER A 209 -2.02 -6.52 27.79
N GLN A 210 -2.95 -5.67 27.32
CA GLN A 210 -4.32 -5.68 27.79
C GLN A 210 -5.07 -6.91 27.26
N ASN A 211 -5.16 -7.08 25.94
CA ASN A 211 -5.93 -8.18 25.35
C ASN A 211 -5.29 -9.55 25.57
N SER A 212 -3.96 -9.63 25.75
CA SER A 212 -3.28 -10.86 26.12
C SER A 212 -3.71 -11.34 27.51
N ASN A 213 -3.82 -10.42 28.49
CA ASN A 213 -4.34 -10.75 29.81
C ASN A 213 -5.81 -11.22 29.76
N GLU A 214 -6.65 -10.56 28.98
CA GLU A 214 -8.06 -10.96 28.78
C GLU A 214 -8.19 -12.36 28.14
N LEU A 215 -7.27 -12.72 27.25
CA LEU A 215 -7.20 -14.03 26.60
C LEU A 215 -6.49 -15.10 27.44
N GLY A 216 -5.86 -14.72 28.57
CA GLY A 216 -5.11 -15.63 29.43
C GLY A 216 -3.84 -16.16 28.79
N ILE A 217 -3.15 -15.37 27.99
CA ILE A 217 -1.90 -15.71 27.28
C ILE A 217 -0.76 -14.75 27.68
N ASP A 218 0.47 -15.29 27.80
CA ASP A 218 1.65 -14.52 28.20
C ASP A 218 2.39 -13.84 27.03
N ILE A 219 1.82 -13.90 25.82
CA ILE A 219 2.43 -13.34 24.60
C ILE A 219 1.75 -12.00 24.28
N THR A 220 2.54 -10.93 24.16
CA THR A 220 2.07 -9.57 23.94
C THR A 220 2.37 -9.02 22.54
N GLU A 221 2.99 -9.83 21.68
CA GLU A 221 3.30 -9.51 20.28
C GLU A 221 2.79 -10.63 19.37
N GLY A 222 2.30 -10.28 18.19
CA GLY A 222 1.79 -11.20 17.19
C GLY A 222 0.36 -10.88 16.78
N PHE A 223 -0.17 -11.68 15.87
CA PHE A 223 -1.55 -11.56 15.41
C PHE A 223 -2.37 -12.77 15.87
N TYR A 224 -3.27 -12.54 16.82
CA TYR A 224 -4.17 -13.57 17.38
C TYR A 224 -5.33 -13.82 16.43
N ILE A 225 -5.59 -15.07 16.08
CA ILE A 225 -6.63 -15.49 15.15
C ILE A 225 -7.95 -15.72 15.91
N ASN A 226 -8.94 -14.89 15.59
CA ASN A 226 -10.32 -15.03 16.09
C ASN A 226 -11.10 -16.05 15.28
N ASP A 227 -10.88 -16.10 13.94
CA ASP A 227 -11.56 -17.01 13.03
C ASP A 227 -10.80 -17.17 11.70
N THR A 228 -11.15 -18.23 10.95
CA THR A 228 -10.61 -18.52 9.61
C THR A 228 -11.73 -18.83 8.63
N ASP A 229 -11.63 -18.33 7.39
CA ASP A 229 -12.58 -18.68 6.31
C ASP A 229 -12.30 -20.12 5.81
N PRO A 230 -13.28 -21.04 5.85
CA PRO A 230 -13.11 -22.44 5.44
C PRO A 230 -12.56 -22.64 4.03
N ASN A 231 -12.84 -21.71 3.10
CA ASN A 231 -12.43 -21.80 1.71
C ASN A 231 -11.04 -21.20 1.45
N MET A 232 -10.43 -20.58 2.45
CA MET A 232 -9.17 -19.85 2.32
C MET A 232 -7.95 -20.64 2.79
N GLY A 233 -6.77 -20.17 2.36
CA GLY A 233 -5.52 -20.89 2.52
C GLY A 233 -5.16 -21.23 3.97
N ALA A 234 -5.39 -20.33 4.93
CA ALA A 234 -5.10 -20.55 6.32
C ALA A 234 -5.88 -21.72 6.92
N HIS A 235 -7.20 -21.75 6.69
CA HIS A 235 -8.07 -22.82 7.18
C HIS A 235 -7.68 -24.18 6.58
N ILE A 236 -7.49 -24.23 5.26
CA ILE A 236 -7.11 -25.44 4.53
C ILE A 236 -5.76 -25.99 5.03
N ALA A 237 -4.84 -25.09 5.39
CA ALA A 237 -3.54 -25.47 5.95
C ALA A 237 -3.60 -25.88 7.44
N GLY A 238 -4.78 -25.79 8.08
CA GLY A 238 -4.97 -26.18 9.48
C GLY A 238 -4.64 -25.07 10.50
N ILE A 239 -4.54 -23.82 10.08
CA ILE A 239 -4.56 -22.66 10.96
C ILE A 239 -5.98 -22.48 11.49
N ARG A 240 -6.14 -22.10 12.75
CA ARG A 240 -7.45 -22.05 13.41
C ARG A 240 -7.50 -20.99 14.49
N LYS A 241 -8.70 -20.73 14.97
CA LYS A 241 -8.95 -19.85 16.13
C LYS A 241 -8.05 -20.22 17.30
N GLY A 242 -7.48 -19.22 17.96
CA GLY A 242 -6.56 -19.35 19.09
C GLY A 242 -5.09 -19.45 18.71
N ASP A 243 -4.75 -19.57 17.42
CA ASP A 243 -3.38 -19.47 16.97
C ASP A 243 -2.88 -18.03 17.01
N ILE A 244 -1.58 -17.84 17.22
CA ILE A 244 -0.92 -16.54 17.15
C ILE A 244 0.10 -16.60 16.02
N ILE A 245 -0.09 -15.81 14.96
CA ILE A 245 0.92 -15.65 13.91
C ILE A 245 2.04 -14.78 14.46
N GLN A 246 3.28 -15.32 14.44
CA GLN A 246 4.48 -14.64 14.92
C GLN A 246 5.48 -14.30 13.81
N GLN A 247 5.42 -15.01 12.68
CA GLN A 247 6.32 -14.79 11.54
C GLN A 247 5.70 -15.35 10.27
N ILE A 248 5.96 -14.70 9.14
CA ILE A 248 5.68 -15.24 7.81
C ILE A 248 6.99 -15.15 7.00
N ASP A 249 7.43 -16.30 6.50
CA ASP A 249 8.75 -16.47 5.88
C ASP A 249 9.85 -15.88 6.79
N ASN A 250 10.51 -14.80 6.37
CA ASN A 250 11.56 -14.14 7.15
C ASN A 250 11.08 -12.86 7.88
N VAL A 251 9.79 -12.50 7.75
CA VAL A 251 9.24 -11.27 8.33
C VAL A 251 8.56 -11.57 9.66
N LYS A 252 9.04 -10.94 10.75
CA LYS A 252 8.43 -11.02 12.07
C LYS A 252 7.09 -10.28 12.08
N ILE A 253 6.07 -10.91 12.64
CA ILE A 253 4.72 -10.34 12.77
C ILE A 253 4.49 -9.99 14.23
N ASN A 254 4.59 -8.72 14.59
CA ASN A 254 4.31 -8.22 15.93
C ASN A 254 2.88 -7.68 16.04
N LYS A 255 2.30 -7.23 14.93
CA LYS A 255 0.98 -6.60 14.85
C LYS A 255 0.36 -6.78 13.46
N PHE A 256 -0.89 -6.37 13.32
CA PHE A 256 -1.64 -6.47 12.06
C PHE A 256 -0.96 -5.77 10.88
N ALA A 257 -0.39 -4.57 11.09
CA ALA A 257 0.27 -3.83 10.01
C ALA A 257 1.51 -4.56 9.44
N ASP A 258 2.21 -5.39 10.24
CA ASP A 258 3.29 -6.25 9.74
C ASP A 258 2.72 -7.36 8.84
N LEU A 259 1.61 -7.98 9.27
CA LEU A 259 0.91 -9.01 8.52
C LEU A 259 0.37 -8.47 7.20
N SER A 260 -0.39 -7.39 7.26
CA SER A 260 -1.03 -6.79 6.08
C SER A 260 0.01 -6.24 5.09
N GLY A 261 1.06 -5.59 5.59
CA GLY A 261 2.14 -5.06 4.76
C GLY A 261 2.87 -6.14 3.98
N TYR A 262 3.16 -7.27 4.63
CA TYR A 262 3.78 -8.40 3.93
C TYR A 262 2.84 -9.03 2.89
N LEU A 263 1.58 -9.26 3.26
CA LEU A 263 0.58 -9.84 2.33
C LEU A 263 0.27 -8.93 1.14
N ASN A 264 0.32 -7.59 1.30
CA ASN A 264 0.11 -6.65 0.21
C ASN A 264 1.19 -6.74 -0.89
N SER A 265 2.35 -7.33 -0.59
CA SER A 265 3.40 -7.63 -1.57
C SER A 265 3.24 -9.01 -2.24
N LYS A 266 2.18 -9.77 -1.94
CA LYS A 266 1.98 -11.16 -2.39
C LYS A 266 0.78 -11.29 -3.33
N ARG A 267 0.82 -12.34 -4.15
CA ARG A 267 -0.22 -12.69 -5.13
C ARG A 267 -1.01 -13.92 -4.69
N PRO A 268 -2.24 -14.10 -5.21
CA PRO A 268 -2.92 -15.38 -5.12
C PRO A 268 -2.07 -16.49 -5.72
N GLY A 269 -2.00 -17.62 -5.03
CA GLY A 269 -1.16 -18.75 -5.42
C GLY A 269 0.21 -18.81 -4.74
N ASP A 270 0.72 -17.70 -4.20
CA ASP A 270 1.97 -17.69 -3.46
C ASP A 270 1.91 -18.61 -2.25
N LYS A 271 3.01 -19.32 -2.01
CA LYS A 271 3.15 -20.23 -0.87
C LYS A 271 4.03 -19.57 0.19
N LEU A 272 3.48 -19.45 1.38
CA LEU A 272 4.12 -18.82 2.53
C LEU A 272 4.38 -19.86 3.64
N ASN A 273 5.46 -19.70 4.37
CA ASN A 273 5.72 -20.45 5.59
C ASN A 273 5.31 -19.61 6.79
N VAL A 274 4.17 -19.97 7.41
CA VAL A 274 3.59 -19.23 8.54
C VAL A 274 4.00 -19.90 9.83
N LYS A 275 4.78 -19.20 10.66
CA LYS A 275 5.11 -19.63 12.02
C LYS A 275 4.04 -19.15 12.98
N ILE A 276 3.34 -20.09 13.57
CA ILE A 276 2.33 -19.85 14.59
C ILE A 276 2.77 -20.35 15.97
N PHE A 277 2.16 -19.79 17.00
CA PHE A 277 2.21 -20.31 18.36
C PHE A 277 0.83 -20.88 18.71
N ARG A 278 0.82 -22.17 19.14
CA ARG A 278 -0.38 -22.94 19.51
C ARG A 278 -0.05 -23.87 20.65
N ASN A 279 -0.84 -23.86 21.73
CA ASN A 279 -0.66 -24.77 22.88
C ASN A 279 0.78 -24.79 23.39
N ASN A 280 1.37 -23.63 23.63
CA ASN A 280 2.74 -23.44 24.11
C ASN A 280 3.83 -24.02 23.18
N LYS A 281 3.55 -24.20 21.89
CA LYS A 281 4.49 -24.70 20.90
C LYS A 281 4.50 -23.82 19.66
N SER A 282 5.69 -23.59 19.11
CA SER A 282 5.82 -22.98 17.78
C SER A 282 5.68 -24.06 16.70
N LEU A 283 4.88 -23.76 15.69
CA LEU A 283 4.63 -24.62 14.53
C LEU A 283 4.89 -23.82 13.25
N ASN A 284 5.46 -24.46 12.24
CA ASN A 284 5.59 -23.90 10.90
C ASN A 284 4.56 -24.57 9.98
N ILE A 285 3.75 -23.78 9.32
CA ILE A 285 2.65 -24.24 8.46
C ILE A 285 2.80 -23.61 7.08
N GLY A 286 2.90 -24.42 6.04
CA GLY A 286 2.87 -23.96 4.66
C GLY A 286 1.45 -23.58 4.27
N VAL A 287 1.24 -22.33 3.84
CA VAL A 287 -0.06 -21.80 3.44
C VAL A 287 0.01 -21.27 2.01
N GLN A 288 -0.93 -21.65 1.18
CA GLN A 288 -1.09 -21.05 -0.15
C GLN A 288 -2.14 -19.94 -0.10
N LEU A 289 -1.75 -18.73 -0.54
CA LEU A 289 -2.67 -17.61 -0.62
C LEU A 289 -3.74 -17.84 -1.69
N LYS A 290 -4.94 -17.41 -1.42
CA LYS A 290 -6.04 -17.46 -2.37
C LYS A 290 -6.51 -16.07 -2.76
N ARG A 291 -7.14 -15.97 -3.93
CA ARG A 291 -7.81 -14.75 -4.37
C ARG A 291 -9.00 -14.45 -3.46
N SER A 292 -9.29 -13.17 -3.23
CA SER A 292 -10.57 -12.79 -2.65
C SER A 292 -11.71 -13.27 -3.53
N THR A 293 -12.66 -13.97 -2.95
CA THR A 293 -13.92 -14.31 -3.61
C THR A 293 -14.93 -13.17 -3.51
N TYR A 294 -14.55 -12.06 -2.88
CA TYR A 294 -15.41 -10.90 -2.68
C TYR A 294 -14.98 -9.75 -3.59
N VAL A 295 -15.93 -9.15 -4.28
CA VAL A 295 -15.76 -7.93 -5.06
C VAL A 295 -16.39 -6.78 -4.28
N GLN A 296 -15.69 -5.66 -4.14
CA GLN A 296 -16.24 -4.43 -3.57
C GLN A 296 -17.03 -3.68 -4.65
N PHE A 297 -18.29 -3.35 -4.36
CA PHE A 297 -19.13 -2.59 -5.28
C PHE A 297 -20.03 -1.64 -4.48
N TYR A 298 -19.85 -0.34 -4.64
CA TYR A 298 -20.60 0.70 -3.90
C TYR A 298 -20.68 0.47 -2.38
N GLY A 299 -19.56 0.09 -1.76
CA GLY A 299 -19.51 -0.18 -0.31
C GLY A 299 -20.09 -1.53 0.13
N MET A 300 -20.58 -2.33 -0.80
CA MET A 300 -21.03 -3.70 -0.58
C MET A 300 -19.93 -4.69 -0.95
N GLN A 301 -19.83 -5.79 -0.22
CA GLN A 301 -19.04 -6.95 -0.66
C GLN A 301 -19.96 -7.92 -1.40
N LEU A 302 -19.63 -8.21 -2.65
CA LEU A 302 -20.31 -9.19 -3.47
C LEU A 302 -19.47 -10.46 -3.53
N LYS A 303 -20.13 -11.61 -3.48
CA LYS A 303 -19.53 -12.94 -3.65
C LYS A 303 -20.38 -13.73 -4.64
N ASP A 304 -19.75 -14.61 -5.41
CA ASP A 304 -20.51 -15.57 -6.19
C ASP A 304 -21.40 -16.42 -5.28
N ALA A 305 -22.65 -16.60 -5.65
CA ALA A 305 -23.55 -17.49 -4.94
C ALA A 305 -23.04 -18.94 -5.08
N SER A 306 -23.15 -19.73 -4.02
CA SER A 306 -22.82 -21.15 -4.06
C SER A 306 -23.86 -21.93 -4.89
N GLU A 307 -23.48 -23.11 -5.39
CA GLU A 307 -24.41 -23.99 -6.13
C GLU A 307 -25.70 -24.24 -5.35
N SER A 308 -25.62 -24.48 -4.03
CA SER A 308 -26.79 -24.70 -3.19
C SER A 308 -27.70 -23.46 -3.07
N GLU A 309 -27.13 -22.25 -3.08
CA GLU A 309 -27.91 -21.00 -3.04
C GLU A 309 -28.55 -20.71 -4.41
N LEU A 310 -27.85 -21.07 -5.52
CA LEU A 310 -28.41 -20.97 -6.87
C LEU A 310 -29.57 -21.96 -7.07
N ASP A 311 -29.45 -23.18 -6.57
CA ASP A 311 -30.50 -24.20 -6.59
C ASP A 311 -31.75 -23.77 -5.81
N GLU A 312 -31.56 -23.20 -4.61
CA GLU A 312 -32.68 -22.67 -3.79
C GLU A 312 -33.43 -21.54 -4.49
N LEU A 313 -32.71 -20.70 -5.24
CA LEU A 313 -33.29 -19.57 -5.98
C LEU A 313 -33.73 -19.93 -7.40
N ASN A 314 -33.53 -21.17 -7.81
CA ASN A 314 -33.84 -21.67 -9.14
C ASN A 314 -33.25 -20.80 -10.27
N THR A 315 -31.99 -20.45 -10.13
CA THR A 315 -31.23 -19.63 -11.08
C THR A 315 -29.88 -20.26 -11.39
N GLU A 316 -29.35 -20.01 -12.59
CA GLU A 316 -28.06 -20.56 -13.05
C GLU A 316 -26.86 -19.66 -12.62
N ASN A 317 -27.10 -18.39 -12.32
CA ASN A 317 -26.07 -17.42 -11.96
C ASN A 317 -26.59 -16.45 -10.91
N GLY A 318 -25.70 -15.99 -10.03
CA GLY A 318 -26.06 -15.01 -9.02
C GLY A 318 -24.88 -14.55 -8.20
N VAL A 319 -24.99 -13.35 -7.65
CA VAL A 319 -24.05 -12.78 -6.68
C VAL A 319 -24.77 -12.57 -5.37
N LYS A 320 -24.15 -13.01 -4.29
CA LYS A 320 -24.58 -12.79 -2.93
C LYS A 320 -23.99 -11.50 -2.41
N VAL A 321 -24.83 -10.61 -1.87
CA VAL A 321 -24.38 -9.46 -1.12
C VAL A 321 -24.00 -9.92 0.28
N VAL A 322 -22.73 -9.77 0.64
CA VAL A 322 -22.22 -10.08 1.97
C VAL A 322 -22.03 -8.78 2.72
N ILE A 323 -22.56 -8.72 3.92
CA ILE A 323 -22.58 -7.49 4.72
C ILE A 323 -21.19 -7.13 5.17
N ASN A 324 -20.84 -5.84 5.03
CA ASN A 324 -19.74 -5.26 5.77
C ASN A 324 -20.22 -4.81 7.16
N ARG A 325 -19.42 -5.05 8.21
CA ARG A 325 -19.73 -4.79 9.63
C ARG A 325 -20.05 -3.33 10.01
N ASN A 326 -20.09 -2.42 9.06
CA ASN A 326 -20.52 -1.05 9.27
C ASN A 326 -22.05 -0.88 9.24
N GLY A 327 -22.78 -1.94 9.48
CA GLY A 327 -24.14 -1.83 10.01
C GLY A 327 -25.26 -1.86 8.98
N THR A 328 -25.07 -2.35 7.79
CA THR A 328 -26.21 -2.58 6.90
C THR A 328 -26.23 -4.03 6.44
N LEU A 329 -27.30 -4.70 6.80
CA LEU A 329 -27.68 -6.05 6.37
C LEU A 329 -28.28 -6.00 4.97
N PHE A 330 -27.91 -6.97 4.16
CA PHE A 330 -28.67 -7.33 2.97
C PHE A 330 -28.78 -8.85 2.83
#